data_8183952d309a29752d1e35cfc203ff7c
#
_entry.id   8183952d309a29752d1e35cfc203ff7c
#
_cell.length_a   1.000
_cell.length_b   1.000
_cell.length_c   1.000
_cell.angle_alpha   90.00
_cell.angle_beta   90.00
_cell.angle_gamma   90.00
#
_symmetry.space_group_name_H-M   'P 1'
#
loop_
_entity.id
_entity.type
_entity.pdbx_description
1 polymer ?
#
loop_
_entity_poly.entity_id
_entity_poly.type
_entity_poly.pdbx_seq_one_letter_code
_entity_poly.pdbx_strand_id
1 'polypeptide(L)'
;MKKVSTATVKATKNFSQPTLTIGLDLGDRSSWYCLLDEVGEVLLEQKLGTTPKAMREVLGSMPCCRIALETGMHSPWVSRLLSELGHEVIVAHACKVRLIGESRKKDDRLDARTLARLARIDPQLLCPVKHRSARAQADLTVIRARAGLVRARTALVNTARGLAKSYGERLRGCNVRNMNPEKAEGLSPELQTALQPLLAEIESLSERIRECNERIEHLAQENYPQVTLLKQIKGVGTPIALTFMLTLEDPHRFRKSRDVGCYLGLQPGRRNSGQSEPQMHISKEGDPYLRTLLVQGAHHILVRLERTVTCGAGA
;
A
#
# COMPACT_ATOMS: atom_id res chain seq x y z
N MET A 1 33.58 46.56 8.45
CA MET A 1 33.32 46.06 7.09
C MET A 1 33.62 44.57 7.07
N LYS A 2 32.58 43.70 7.09
CA LYS A 2 32.74 42.26 6.98
C LYS A 2 32.45 41.88 5.52
N LYS A 3 33.42 41.21 4.85
CA LYS A 3 33.31 40.71 3.49
C LYS A 3 32.27 39.58 3.40
N VAL A 4 31.28 39.77 2.56
CA VAL A 4 30.30 38.74 2.21
C VAL A 4 30.97 37.83 1.16
N SER A 5 31.12 36.57 1.53
CA SER A 5 31.64 35.51 0.62
C SER A 5 30.57 35.15 -0.39
N THR A 6 30.89 35.35 -1.68
CA THR A 6 30.09 34.93 -2.81
C THR A 6 30.17 33.41 -2.95
N ALA A 7 29.10 32.71 -2.56
CA ALA A 7 28.97 31.28 -2.80
C ALA A 7 28.74 31.03 -4.28
N THR A 8 29.68 30.32 -4.90
CA THR A 8 29.62 29.85 -6.30
C THR A 8 28.41 28.96 -6.50
N VAL A 9 27.45 29.42 -7.28
CA VAL A 9 26.31 28.63 -7.73
C VAL A 9 26.85 27.52 -8.64
N LYS A 10 26.81 26.29 -8.16
CA LYS A 10 27.12 25.10 -8.98
C LYS A 10 26.10 25.01 -10.11
N ALA A 11 26.64 24.96 -11.34
CA ALA A 11 25.90 24.80 -12.58
C ALA A 11 24.85 23.70 -12.47
N THR A 12 23.59 24.07 -12.60
CA THR A 12 22.47 23.17 -12.82
C THR A 12 22.72 22.43 -14.13
N LYS A 13 22.78 21.11 -14.07
CA LYS A 13 22.76 20.27 -15.28
C LYS A 13 21.51 20.67 -16.09
N ASN A 14 21.73 21.17 -17.29
CA ASN A 14 20.66 21.35 -18.26
C ASN A 14 20.09 19.97 -18.62
N PHE A 15 19.03 19.56 -17.90
CA PHE A 15 18.13 18.56 -18.42
C PHE A 15 17.36 19.24 -19.56
N SER A 16 17.63 18.84 -20.79
CA SER A 16 16.76 19.17 -21.91
C SER A 16 15.36 18.68 -21.51
N GLN A 17 14.42 19.62 -21.35
CA GLN A 17 13.05 19.23 -21.04
C GLN A 17 12.55 18.35 -22.19
N PRO A 18 11.92 17.20 -21.93
CA PRO A 18 11.33 16.41 -22.99
C PRO A 18 10.28 17.29 -23.71
N THR A 19 10.39 17.36 -25.03
CA THR A 19 9.56 18.23 -25.87
C THR A 19 8.07 17.84 -25.83
N LEU A 20 7.78 16.54 -25.64
CA LEU A 20 6.42 15.99 -25.59
C LEU A 20 6.03 15.59 -24.16
N THR A 21 4.76 15.82 -23.81
CA THR A 21 4.21 15.43 -22.50
C THR A 21 2.94 14.61 -22.67
N ILE A 22 2.89 13.47 -21.99
CA ILE A 22 1.73 12.56 -21.98
C ILE A 22 1.13 12.53 -20.59
N GLY A 23 -0.18 12.66 -20.48
CA GLY A 23 -0.95 12.26 -19.32
C GLY A 23 -1.64 10.92 -19.62
N LEU A 24 -1.54 9.99 -18.70
CA LEU A 24 -2.07 8.64 -18.82
C LEU A 24 -3.00 8.34 -17.66
N ASP A 25 -4.30 8.25 -17.94
CA ASP A 25 -5.30 7.78 -16.98
C ASP A 25 -5.47 6.27 -17.11
N LEU A 26 -5.21 5.54 -16.01
CA LEU A 26 -5.14 4.07 -15.98
C LEU A 26 -6.47 3.47 -15.56
N GLY A 27 -7.24 2.95 -16.54
CA GLY A 27 -8.38 2.10 -16.27
C GLY A 27 -8.03 0.61 -16.15
N ASP A 28 -8.97 -0.22 -15.72
CA ASP A 28 -8.78 -1.66 -15.51
C ASP A 28 -8.47 -2.42 -16.82
N ARG A 29 -9.25 -2.20 -17.86
CA ARG A 29 -9.11 -2.88 -19.17
C ARG A 29 -8.52 -1.98 -20.24
N SER A 30 -8.75 -0.69 -20.11
CA SER A 30 -8.31 0.31 -21.08
C SER A 30 -8.02 1.63 -20.38
N SER A 31 -7.01 2.31 -20.87
CA SER A 31 -6.50 3.58 -20.38
C SER A 31 -6.70 4.66 -21.43
N TRP A 32 -6.83 5.91 -21.00
CA TRP A 32 -6.79 7.06 -21.88
C TRP A 32 -5.45 7.76 -21.79
N TYR A 33 -4.94 8.25 -22.93
CA TYR A 33 -3.78 9.13 -22.92
C TYR A 33 -4.02 10.38 -23.74
N CYS A 34 -3.42 11.47 -23.28
CA CYS A 34 -3.40 12.76 -23.94
C CYS A 34 -1.95 13.16 -24.18
N LEU A 35 -1.58 13.39 -25.43
CA LEU A 35 -0.26 13.85 -25.86
C LEU A 35 -0.32 15.36 -26.13
N LEU A 36 0.58 16.10 -25.48
CA LEU A 36 0.77 17.54 -25.68
C LEU A 36 2.11 17.81 -26.36
N ASP A 37 2.12 18.83 -27.19
CA ASP A 37 3.34 19.39 -27.79
C ASP A 37 4.11 20.33 -26.82
N GLU A 38 5.16 20.97 -27.36
CA GLU A 38 6.02 21.90 -26.63
C GLU A 38 5.27 23.14 -26.12
N VAL A 39 4.21 23.61 -26.82
CA VAL A 39 3.39 24.76 -26.44
C VAL A 39 2.21 24.39 -25.54
N GLY A 40 1.92 23.10 -25.41
CA GLY A 40 0.83 22.57 -24.55
C GLY A 40 -0.47 22.37 -25.31
N GLU A 41 -0.41 22.38 -26.65
CA GLU A 41 -1.56 22.04 -27.50
C GLU A 41 -1.73 20.53 -27.57
N VAL A 42 -2.98 20.08 -27.67
CA VAL A 42 -3.32 18.67 -27.73
C VAL A 42 -3.05 18.13 -29.14
N LEU A 43 -2.05 17.29 -29.29
CA LEU A 43 -1.74 16.61 -30.54
C LEU A 43 -2.62 15.37 -30.73
N LEU A 44 -2.84 14.62 -29.67
CA LEU A 44 -3.53 13.33 -29.75
C LEU A 44 -4.22 12.97 -28.43
N GLU A 45 -5.44 12.45 -28.50
CA GLU A 45 -6.14 11.83 -27.40
C GLU A 45 -6.71 10.51 -27.87
N GLN A 46 -6.25 9.43 -27.25
CA GLN A 46 -6.67 8.09 -27.65
C GLN A 46 -6.79 7.14 -26.47
N LYS A 47 -7.50 6.07 -26.71
CA LYS A 47 -7.67 4.94 -25.79
C LYS A 47 -6.72 3.81 -26.20
N LEU A 48 -6.08 3.18 -25.21
CA LEU A 48 -5.25 2.00 -25.41
C LEU A 48 -5.61 0.90 -24.40
N GLY A 49 -5.26 -0.35 -24.71
CA GLY A 49 -5.46 -1.46 -23.79
C GLY A 49 -4.51 -1.36 -22.58
N THR A 50 -5.00 -1.60 -21.38
CA THR A 50 -4.19 -1.65 -20.16
C THR A 50 -3.44 -3.01 -20.09
N THR A 51 -2.59 -3.27 -21.07
CA THR A 51 -1.76 -4.47 -21.15
C THR A 51 -0.30 -4.11 -21.48
N PRO A 52 0.69 -4.90 -21.01
CA PRO A 52 2.09 -4.66 -21.35
C PRO A 52 2.36 -4.59 -22.86
N LYS A 53 1.64 -5.40 -23.65
CA LYS A 53 1.76 -5.42 -25.10
C LYS A 53 1.30 -4.11 -25.72
N ALA A 54 0.08 -3.67 -25.43
CA ALA A 54 -0.48 -2.43 -25.98
C ALA A 54 0.34 -1.19 -25.57
N MET A 55 0.82 -1.15 -24.31
CA MET A 55 1.69 -0.07 -23.83
C MET A 55 3.01 -0.02 -24.60
N ARG A 56 3.65 -1.17 -24.86
CA ARG A 56 4.89 -1.23 -25.68
C ARG A 56 4.66 -0.84 -27.13
N GLU A 57 3.57 -1.31 -27.74
CA GLU A 57 3.25 -1.00 -29.14
C GLU A 57 2.97 0.48 -29.36
N VAL A 58 2.20 1.11 -28.48
CA VAL A 58 1.80 2.52 -28.65
C VAL A 58 2.88 3.46 -28.11
N LEU A 59 3.29 3.31 -26.86
CA LEU A 59 4.20 4.28 -26.20
C LEU A 59 5.66 3.99 -26.53
N GLY A 60 6.04 2.74 -26.78
CA GLY A 60 7.39 2.37 -27.17
C GLY A 60 7.78 2.83 -28.58
N SER A 61 6.83 3.15 -29.45
CA SER A 61 7.08 3.73 -30.78
C SER A 61 7.26 5.26 -30.72
N MET A 62 6.97 5.90 -29.60
CA MET A 62 7.10 7.35 -29.42
C MET A 62 8.53 7.73 -29.02
N PRO A 63 8.98 8.94 -29.36
CA PRO A 63 10.25 9.46 -28.87
C PRO A 63 10.20 9.58 -27.34
N CYS A 64 11.38 9.65 -26.69
CA CYS A 64 11.47 9.89 -25.26
C CYS A 64 10.65 11.14 -24.86
N CYS A 65 9.67 10.96 -23.99
CA CYS A 65 8.75 12.01 -23.54
C CYS A 65 8.53 11.92 -22.03
N ARG A 66 7.93 12.96 -21.46
CA ARG A 66 7.46 12.97 -20.07
C ARG A 66 6.09 12.34 -20.00
N ILE A 67 5.90 11.34 -19.12
CA ILE A 67 4.62 10.65 -18.96
C ILE A 67 4.18 10.75 -17.49
N ALA A 68 3.03 11.37 -17.26
CA ALA A 68 2.39 11.42 -15.94
C ALA A 68 1.22 10.45 -15.86
N LEU A 69 1.15 9.71 -14.75
CA LEU A 69 0.06 8.77 -14.44
C LEU A 69 -0.29 8.83 -12.95
N GLU A 70 -1.52 8.50 -12.58
CA GLU A 70 -1.91 8.46 -11.17
C GLU A 70 -1.51 7.16 -10.46
N THR A 71 -1.34 7.26 -9.12
CA THR A 71 -1.19 6.06 -8.28
C THR A 71 -2.45 5.21 -8.32
N GLY A 72 -2.30 3.94 -8.70
CA GLY A 72 -3.38 2.96 -8.79
C GLY A 72 -2.83 1.53 -8.82
N MET A 73 -3.70 0.55 -9.03
CA MET A 73 -3.31 -0.86 -9.04
C MET A 73 -2.34 -1.20 -10.19
N HIS A 74 -2.50 -0.55 -11.33
CA HIS A 74 -1.66 -0.75 -12.51
C HIS A 74 -0.41 0.12 -12.51
N SER A 75 -0.40 1.25 -11.79
CA SER A 75 0.69 2.23 -11.84
C SER A 75 2.09 1.65 -11.53
N PRO A 76 2.28 0.65 -10.63
CA PRO A 76 3.61 0.12 -10.37
C PRO A 76 4.26 -0.59 -11.56
N TRP A 77 3.52 -1.42 -12.29
CA TRP A 77 4.07 -2.12 -13.45
C TRP A 77 4.15 -1.21 -14.68
N VAL A 78 3.16 -0.33 -14.86
CA VAL A 78 3.16 0.63 -15.97
C VAL A 78 4.33 1.59 -15.86
N SER A 79 4.57 2.17 -14.68
CA SER A 79 5.68 3.11 -14.49
C SER A 79 7.05 2.46 -14.75
N ARG A 80 7.25 1.21 -14.35
CA ARG A 80 8.49 0.46 -14.66
C ARG A 80 8.63 0.23 -16.16
N LEU A 81 7.57 -0.25 -16.81
CA LEU A 81 7.56 -0.50 -18.23
C LEU A 81 7.91 0.77 -19.05
N LEU A 82 7.28 1.89 -18.70
CA LEU A 82 7.53 3.16 -19.39
C LEU A 82 8.94 3.70 -19.14
N SER A 83 9.48 3.50 -17.93
CA SER A 83 10.89 3.83 -17.63
C SER A 83 11.87 2.93 -18.39
N GLU A 84 11.57 1.63 -18.57
CA GLU A 84 12.34 0.70 -19.41
C GLU A 84 12.34 1.12 -20.89
N LEU A 85 11.26 1.73 -21.36
CA LEU A 85 11.15 2.30 -22.71
C LEU A 85 11.88 3.64 -22.87
N GLY A 86 12.47 4.18 -21.80
CA GLY A 86 13.26 5.40 -21.82
C GLY A 86 12.49 6.69 -21.57
N HIS A 87 11.22 6.62 -21.16
CA HIS A 87 10.44 7.81 -20.83
C HIS A 87 10.75 8.36 -19.43
N GLU A 88 10.58 9.67 -19.25
CA GLU A 88 10.55 10.32 -17.93
C GLU A 88 9.19 10.10 -17.28
N VAL A 89 9.11 9.21 -16.29
CA VAL A 89 7.82 8.82 -15.70
C VAL A 89 7.58 9.52 -14.37
N ILE A 90 6.42 10.17 -14.25
CA ILE A 90 5.93 10.84 -13.05
C ILE A 90 4.69 10.10 -12.56
N VAL A 91 4.79 9.52 -11.36
CA VAL A 91 3.63 8.90 -10.70
C VAL A 91 3.00 9.91 -9.76
N ALA A 92 1.84 10.43 -10.12
CA ALA A 92 1.13 11.45 -9.38
C ALA A 92 0.40 10.88 -8.15
N HIS A 93 0.40 11.63 -7.05
CA HIS A 93 -0.34 11.26 -5.85
C HIS A 93 -1.84 11.55 -6.03
N ALA A 94 -2.68 10.52 -6.17
CA ALA A 94 -4.10 10.63 -6.50
C ALA A 94 -4.90 11.64 -5.63
N CYS A 95 -4.65 11.67 -4.31
CA CYS A 95 -5.34 12.63 -3.43
C CYS A 95 -4.96 14.09 -3.68
N LYS A 96 -3.76 14.37 -4.21
CA LYS A 96 -3.30 15.74 -4.48
C LYS A 96 -3.80 16.22 -5.83
N VAL A 97 -3.84 15.35 -6.82
CA VAL A 97 -4.40 15.67 -8.15
C VAL A 97 -5.88 16.01 -8.07
N ARG A 98 -6.66 15.30 -7.23
CA ARG A 98 -8.08 15.62 -6.99
C ARG A 98 -8.34 17.04 -6.51
N LEU A 99 -7.44 17.62 -5.72
CA LEU A 99 -7.59 18.99 -5.22
C LEU A 99 -7.42 20.05 -6.33
N ILE A 100 -6.80 19.67 -7.45
CA ILE A 100 -6.52 20.57 -8.58
C ILE A 100 -7.58 20.42 -9.68
N GLY A 101 -8.24 19.25 -9.75
CA GLY A 101 -9.16 18.87 -10.82
C GLY A 101 -10.59 18.62 -10.37
N GLU A 102 -11.15 19.41 -9.41
CA GLU A 102 -12.56 19.25 -9.00
C GLU A 102 -13.52 19.58 -10.17
N SER A 103 -13.65 18.62 -11.09
CA SER A 103 -14.72 18.59 -12.08
C SER A 103 -15.89 17.77 -11.54
N ARG A 104 -17.10 18.32 -11.60
CA ARG A 104 -18.34 17.58 -11.29
C ARG A 104 -18.64 16.47 -12.31
N LYS A 105 -17.93 16.43 -13.43
CA LYS A 105 -18.07 15.40 -14.48
C LYS A 105 -16.80 14.53 -14.46
N LYS A 106 -16.96 13.27 -14.12
CA LYS A 106 -15.89 12.27 -14.26
C LYS A 106 -15.78 11.90 -15.74
N ASP A 107 -14.60 12.16 -16.33
CA ASP A 107 -14.28 11.82 -17.71
C ASP A 107 -12.80 11.47 -17.78
N ASP A 108 -12.49 10.19 -18.01
CA ASP A 108 -11.13 9.63 -18.06
C ASP A 108 -10.25 10.37 -19.10
N ARG A 109 -10.86 10.90 -20.17
CA ARG A 109 -10.17 11.72 -21.17
C ARG A 109 -9.73 13.08 -20.59
N LEU A 110 -10.60 13.72 -19.79
CA LEU A 110 -10.26 14.98 -19.12
C LEU A 110 -9.20 14.76 -18.04
N ASP A 111 -9.25 13.64 -17.34
CA ASP A 111 -8.27 13.27 -16.32
C ASP A 111 -6.88 13.08 -16.94
N ALA A 112 -6.78 12.37 -18.08
CA ALA A 112 -5.53 12.24 -18.84
C ALA A 112 -5.01 13.61 -19.31
N ARG A 113 -5.87 14.48 -19.82
CA ARG A 113 -5.49 15.85 -20.26
C ARG A 113 -4.99 16.69 -19.10
N THR A 114 -5.65 16.61 -17.95
CA THR A 114 -5.28 17.35 -16.74
C THR A 114 -3.91 16.90 -16.25
N LEU A 115 -3.65 15.58 -16.20
CA LEU A 115 -2.34 15.04 -15.86
C LEU A 115 -1.24 15.55 -16.80
N ALA A 116 -1.49 15.53 -18.11
CA ALA A 116 -0.53 16.04 -19.08
C ALA A 116 -0.20 17.52 -18.85
N ARG A 117 -1.21 18.37 -18.67
CA ARG A 117 -1.05 19.81 -18.44
C ARG A 117 -0.28 20.10 -17.16
N LEU A 118 -0.64 19.43 -16.03
CA LEU A 118 0.05 19.60 -14.76
C LEU A 118 1.52 19.15 -14.85
N ALA A 119 1.78 17.99 -15.47
CA ALA A 119 3.14 17.48 -15.67
C ALA A 119 4.00 18.40 -16.53
N ARG A 120 3.39 19.10 -17.48
CA ARG A 120 4.07 20.06 -18.34
C ARG A 120 4.39 21.36 -17.62
N ILE A 121 3.43 21.91 -16.86
CA ILE A 121 3.57 23.21 -16.17
C ILE A 121 4.58 23.08 -15.03
N ASP A 122 4.35 22.15 -14.09
CA ASP A 122 5.22 21.88 -12.96
C ASP A 122 4.97 20.46 -12.41
N PRO A 123 5.91 19.53 -12.62
CA PRO A 123 5.83 18.17 -12.11
C PRO A 123 5.61 18.10 -10.59
N GLN A 124 6.04 19.09 -9.81
CA GLN A 124 5.89 19.10 -8.36
C GLN A 124 4.43 19.26 -7.92
N LEU A 125 3.56 19.84 -8.76
CA LEU A 125 2.12 19.92 -8.52
C LEU A 125 1.48 18.54 -8.41
N LEU A 126 2.06 17.54 -9.07
CA LEU A 126 1.62 16.15 -9.01
C LEU A 126 2.05 15.44 -7.72
N CYS A 127 2.86 16.08 -6.88
CA CYS A 127 3.46 15.46 -5.68
C CYS A 127 4.01 14.06 -5.97
N PRO A 128 5.06 13.94 -6.79
CA PRO A 128 5.54 12.67 -7.32
C PRO A 128 5.79 11.60 -6.26
N VAL A 129 5.31 10.39 -6.51
CA VAL A 129 5.46 9.22 -5.64
C VAL A 129 6.40 8.21 -6.30
N LYS A 130 7.34 7.69 -5.53
CA LYS A 130 8.21 6.60 -5.97
C LYS A 130 7.59 5.26 -5.59
N HIS A 131 7.31 4.41 -6.58
CA HIS A 131 6.89 3.03 -6.36
C HIS A 131 8.06 2.18 -5.81
N ARG A 132 7.70 1.08 -5.16
CA ARG A 132 8.65 0.07 -4.71
C ARG A 132 9.32 -0.61 -5.90
N SER A 133 10.51 -1.16 -5.68
CA SER A 133 11.16 -2.03 -6.65
C SER A 133 10.29 -3.26 -6.98
N ALA A 134 10.54 -3.87 -8.12
CA ALA A 134 9.84 -5.10 -8.52
C ALA A 134 10.03 -6.23 -7.50
N ARG A 135 11.26 -6.34 -6.93
CA ARG A 135 11.58 -7.32 -5.90
C ARG A 135 10.79 -7.07 -4.62
N ALA A 136 10.85 -5.87 -4.07
CA ALA A 136 10.11 -5.54 -2.85
C ALA A 136 8.59 -5.70 -3.04
N GLN A 137 8.06 -5.42 -4.22
CA GLN A 137 6.66 -5.65 -4.54
C GLN A 137 6.32 -7.15 -4.59
N ALA A 138 7.16 -7.98 -5.20
CA ALA A 138 6.97 -9.43 -5.26
C ALA A 138 6.97 -10.04 -3.85
N ASP A 139 7.96 -9.68 -3.02
CA ASP A 139 8.09 -10.16 -1.65
C ASP A 139 6.91 -9.71 -0.77
N LEU A 140 6.48 -8.46 -0.92
CA LEU A 140 5.28 -7.95 -0.23
C LEU A 140 4.01 -8.68 -0.67
N THR A 141 3.93 -9.17 -1.91
CA THR A 141 2.78 -9.94 -2.41
C THR A 141 2.61 -11.26 -1.64
N VAL A 142 3.70 -11.92 -1.23
CA VAL A 142 3.63 -13.13 -0.38
C VAL A 142 2.95 -12.83 0.95
N ILE A 143 3.32 -11.71 1.59
CA ILE A 143 2.72 -11.28 2.85
C ILE A 143 1.24 -10.91 2.66
N ARG A 144 0.90 -10.27 1.56
CA ARG A 144 -0.49 -9.88 1.21
C ARG A 144 -1.37 -11.10 0.94
N ALA A 145 -0.85 -12.12 0.23
CA ALA A 145 -1.54 -13.38 0.02
C ALA A 145 -1.85 -14.07 1.35
N ARG A 146 -0.85 -14.19 2.23
CA ARG A 146 -1.06 -14.70 3.59
C ARG A 146 -2.13 -13.92 4.35
N ALA A 147 -2.13 -12.59 4.26
CA ALA A 147 -3.14 -11.74 4.90
C ALA A 147 -4.56 -12.01 4.36
N GLY A 148 -4.68 -12.32 3.08
CA GLY A 148 -5.93 -12.77 2.45
C GLY A 148 -6.45 -14.06 3.07
N LEU A 149 -5.58 -15.08 3.17
CA LEU A 149 -5.93 -16.36 3.82
C LEU A 149 -6.35 -16.20 5.29
N VAL A 150 -5.66 -15.34 6.04
CA VAL A 150 -6.03 -15.05 7.45
C VAL A 150 -7.43 -14.42 7.53
N ARG A 151 -7.75 -13.48 6.64
CA ARG A 151 -9.09 -12.87 6.60
C ARG A 151 -10.17 -13.89 6.26
N ALA A 152 -9.94 -14.72 5.24
CA ALA A 152 -10.86 -15.78 4.84
C ALA A 152 -11.13 -16.76 6.00
N ARG A 153 -10.08 -17.26 6.63
CA ARG A 153 -10.20 -18.14 7.79
C ARG A 153 -10.99 -17.48 8.94
N THR A 154 -10.70 -16.22 9.24
CA THR A 154 -11.40 -15.50 10.32
C THR A 154 -12.90 -15.35 10.01
N ALA A 155 -13.25 -15.07 8.75
CA ALA A 155 -14.63 -14.98 8.32
C ALA A 155 -15.36 -16.32 8.50
N LEU A 156 -14.77 -17.43 8.06
CA LEU A 156 -15.34 -18.78 8.21
C LEU A 156 -15.51 -19.18 9.69
N VAL A 157 -14.51 -18.89 10.52
CA VAL A 157 -14.59 -19.12 11.98
C VAL A 157 -15.75 -18.35 12.60
N ASN A 158 -15.94 -17.09 12.23
CA ASN A 158 -17.04 -16.29 12.74
C ASN A 158 -18.39 -16.81 12.26
N THR A 159 -18.48 -17.26 11.01
CA THR A 159 -19.67 -17.89 10.44
C THR A 159 -20.02 -19.18 11.20
N ALA A 160 -19.06 -20.10 11.36
CA ALA A 160 -19.30 -21.36 12.08
C ALA A 160 -19.75 -21.11 13.52
N ARG A 161 -19.13 -20.17 14.24
CA ARG A 161 -19.55 -19.78 15.59
C ARG A 161 -20.93 -19.14 15.63
N GLY A 162 -21.27 -18.33 14.62
CA GLY A 162 -22.59 -17.70 14.49
C GLY A 162 -23.69 -18.74 14.31
N LEU A 163 -23.46 -19.70 13.39
CA LEU A 163 -24.40 -20.79 13.15
C LEU A 163 -24.61 -21.67 14.39
N ALA A 164 -23.52 -22.05 15.07
CA ALA A 164 -23.66 -22.81 16.32
C ALA A 164 -24.47 -22.08 17.38
N LYS A 165 -24.25 -20.76 17.54
CA LYS A 165 -25.01 -19.95 18.50
C LYS A 165 -26.48 -19.83 18.13
N SER A 166 -26.86 -19.77 16.86
CA SER A 166 -28.24 -19.70 16.41
C SER A 166 -29.02 -20.99 16.73
N TYR A 167 -28.32 -22.11 16.91
CA TYR A 167 -28.85 -23.39 17.36
C TYR A 167 -28.89 -23.53 18.91
N GLY A 168 -28.41 -22.50 19.63
CA GLY A 168 -28.26 -22.59 21.09
C GLY A 168 -27.05 -23.39 21.54
N GLU A 169 -26.19 -23.81 20.59
CA GLU A 169 -25.02 -24.63 20.85
C GLU A 169 -23.73 -23.80 20.74
N ARG A 170 -22.59 -24.38 21.16
CA ARG A 170 -21.30 -23.69 21.11
C ARG A 170 -20.17 -24.64 20.73
N LEU A 171 -19.31 -24.22 19.82
CA LEU A 171 -18.03 -24.85 19.58
C LEU A 171 -17.10 -24.59 20.77
N ARG A 172 -16.86 -25.63 21.60
CA ARG A 172 -16.09 -25.52 22.86
C ARG A 172 -14.59 -25.74 22.61
N GLY A 173 -13.74 -25.11 23.43
CA GLY A 173 -12.30 -25.30 23.38
C GLY A 173 -11.66 -24.84 22.05
N CYS A 174 -12.36 -24.02 21.26
CA CYS A 174 -11.92 -23.58 19.95
C CYS A 174 -11.35 -22.17 20.00
N ASN A 175 -10.16 -22.01 19.44
CA ASN A 175 -9.65 -20.74 18.98
C ASN A 175 -9.47 -20.78 17.44
N VAL A 176 -9.10 -19.66 16.84
CA VAL A 176 -8.95 -19.53 15.38
C VAL A 176 -7.87 -20.48 14.82
N ARG A 177 -6.93 -20.96 15.65
CA ARG A 177 -5.79 -21.77 15.21
C ARG A 177 -6.03 -23.28 15.30
N ASN A 178 -6.91 -23.72 16.21
CA ASN A 178 -7.19 -25.14 16.49
C ASN A 178 -8.60 -25.57 16.07
N MET A 179 -9.29 -24.79 15.27
CA MET A 179 -10.61 -25.11 14.76
C MET A 179 -10.47 -26.10 13.59
N ASN A 180 -11.00 -27.30 13.77
CA ASN A 180 -10.96 -28.43 12.85
C ASN A 180 -12.28 -29.20 12.91
N PRO A 181 -12.54 -30.17 12.03
CA PRO A 181 -13.77 -30.99 12.01
C PRO A 181 -14.13 -31.68 13.33
N GLU A 182 -13.16 -32.15 14.10
CA GLU A 182 -13.36 -32.83 15.39
C GLU A 182 -14.07 -31.92 16.42
N LYS A 183 -13.97 -30.59 16.27
CA LYS A 183 -14.63 -29.61 17.16
C LYS A 183 -16.16 -29.56 17.01
N ALA A 184 -16.70 -30.19 15.97
CA ALA A 184 -18.13 -30.38 15.83
C ALA A 184 -18.65 -31.62 16.58
N GLU A 185 -17.77 -32.50 17.07
CA GLU A 185 -18.17 -33.63 17.90
C GLU A 185 -18.89 -33.13 19.16
N GLY A 186 -20.07 -33.67 19.40
CA GLY A 186 -20.94 -33.25 20.52
C GLY A 186 -21.92 -32.13 20.22
N LEU A 187 -22.00 -31.65 18.96
CA LEU A 187 -23.13 -30.84 18.47
C LEU A 187 -24.25 -31.75 17.97
N SER A 188 -25.45 -31.17 17.77
CA SER A 188 -26.56 -31.88 17.12
C SER A 188 -26.17 -32.40 15.75
N PRO A 189 -26.68 -33.57 15.29
CA PRO A 189 -26.29 -34.18 14.01
C PRO A 189 -26.49 -33.26 12.81
N GLU A 190 -27.58 -32.50 12.80
CA GLU A 190 -27.90 -31.54 11.74
C GLU A 190 -26.88 -30.42 11.67
N LEU A 191 -26.53 -29.86 12.83
CA LEU A 191 -25.53 -28.78 12.93
C LEU A 191 -24.11 -29.29 12.61
N GLN A 192 -23.77 -30.49 13.07
CA GLN A 192 -22.50 -31.15 12.75
C GLN A 192 -22.33 -31.31 11.23
N THR A 193 -23.37 -31.84 10.58
CA THR A 193 -23.37 -32.01 9.09
C THR A 193 -23.22 -30.68 8.39
N ALA A 194 -23.91 -29.64 8.83
CA ALA A 194 -23.85 -28.31 8.24
C ALA A 194 -22.48 -27.61 8.45
N LEU A 195 -21.83 -27.82 9.59
CA LEU A 195 -20.55 -27.18 9.90
C LEU A 195 -19.33 -27.90 9.34
N GLN A 196 -19.43 -29.20 9.07
CA GLN A 196 -18.33 -30.04 8.61
C GLN A 196 -17.53 -29.41 7.44
N PRO A 197 -18.15 -28.93 6.34
CA PRO A 197 -17.40 -28.34 5.23
C PRO A 197 -16.70 -27.03 5.62
N LEU A 198 -17.30 -26.22 6.52
CA LEU A 198 -16.69 -25.00 7.00
C LEU A 198 -15.45 -25.27 7.85
N LEU A 199 -15.54 -26.26 8.73
CA LEU A 199 -14.44 -26.63 9.63
C LEU A 199 -13.28 -27.27 8.87
N ALA A 200 -13.54 -28.10 7.86
CA ALA A 200 -12.53 -28.66 6.98
C ALA A 200 -11.77 -27.57 6.20
N GLU A 201 -12.50 -26.56 5.69
CA GLU A 201 -11.85 -25.43 5.00
C GLU A 201 -11.04 -24.55 5.95
N ILE A 202 -11.51 -24.34 7.20
CA ILE A 202 -10.75 -23.60 8.22
C ILE A 202 -9.43 -24.31 8.55
N GLU A 203 -9.43 -25.64 8.64
CA GLU A 203 -8.24 -26.44 8.84
C GLU A 203 -7.27 -26.31 7.67
N SER A 204 -7.74 -26.49 6.43
CA SER A 204 -6.96 -26.33 5.20
C SER A 204 -6.33 -24.93 5.12
N LEU A 205 -7.11 -23.88 5.40
CA LEU A 205 -6.58 -22.51 5.44
C LEU A 205 -5.55 -22.32 6.54
N SER A 206 -5.69 -22.99 7.69
CA SER A 206 -4.72 -22.90 8.80
C SER A 206 -3.37 -23.53 8.42
N GLU A 207 -3.37 -24.62 7.68
CA GLU A 207 -2.19 -25.24 7.14
C GLU A 207 -1.48 -24.35 6.10
N ARG A 208 -2.22 -23.83 5.12
CA ARG A 208 -1.67 -22.90 4.13
C ARG A 208 -1.12 -21.61 4.74
N ILE A 209 -1.72 -21.13 5.81
CA ILE A 209 -1.20 -19.96 6.56
C ILE A 209 0.13 -20.33 7.24
N ARG A 210 0.26 -21.56 7.76
CA ARG A 210 1.53 -22.05 8.35
C ARG A 210 2.64 -22.09 7.30
N GLU A 211 2.38 -22.68 6.13
CA GLU A 211 3.31 -22.71 5.01
C GLU A 211 3.74 -21.29 4.56
N CYS A 212 2.78 -20.37 4.49
CA CYS A 212 3.07 -18.97 4.19
C CYS A 212 3.97 -18.32 5.27
N ASN A 213 3.76 -18.66 6.56
CA ASN A 213 4.60 -18.14 7.64
C ASN A 213 6.04 -18.64 7.51
N GLU A 214 6.23 -19.93 7.25
CA GLU A 214 7.55 -20.55 7.03
C GLU A 214 8.27 -19.89 5.85
N ARG A 215 7.55 -19.68 4.74
CA ARG A 215 8.10 -18.97 3.57
C ARG A 215 8.47 -17.51 3.89
N ILE A 216 7.69 -16.80 4.69
CA ILE A 216 7.99 -15.43 5.12
C ILE A 216 9.22 -15.38 6.04
N GLU A 217 9.36 -16.34 6.95
CA GLU A 217 10.56 -16.45 7.82
C GLU A 217 11.81 -16.70 6.99
N HIS A 218 11.75 -17.64 6.05
CA HIS A 218 12.86 -17.97 5.14
C HIS A 218 13.26 -16.75 4.28
N LEU A 219 12.27 -16.09 3.68
CA LEU A 219 12.47 -14.87 2.91
C LEU A 219 13.15 -13.77 3.74
N ALA A 220 12.72 -13.60 5.00
CA ALA A 220 13.31 -12.60 5.90
C ALA A 220 14.77 -12.94 6.24
N GLN A 221 15.07 -14.20 6.53
CA GLN A 221 16.42 -14.65 6.90
C GLN A 221 17.40 -14.50 5.74
N GLU A 222 17.01 -14.90 4.54
CA GLU A 222 17.90 -14.88 3.37
C GLU A 222 18.12 -13.49 2.80
N ASN A 223 17.05 -12.72 2.66
CA ASN A 223 17.10 -11.48 1.86
C ASN A 223 17.05 -10.20 2.70
N TYR A 224 16.63 -10.28 3.98
CA TYR A 224 16.40 -9.11 4.82
C TYR A 224 16.92 -9.30 6.25
N PRO A 225 18.24 -9.50 6.44
CA PRO A 225 18.83 -9.78 7.77
C PRO A 225 18.55 -8.68 8.80
N GLN A 226 18.31 -7.44 8.36
CA GLN A 226 17.95 -6.31 9.22
C GLN A 226 16.60 -6.51 9.96
N VAL A 227 15.75 -7.42 9.50
CA VAL A 227 14.51 -7.83 10.19
C VAL A 227 14.79 -8.26 11.62
N THR A 228 15.95 -8.88 11.87
CA THR A 228 16.38 -9.34 13.20
C THR A 228 16.48 -8.17 14.19
N LEU A 229 16.94 -7.01 13.75
CA LEU A 229 17.01 -5.81 14.60
C LEU A 229 15.63 -5.34 15.03
N LEU A 230 14.67 -5.32 14.10
CA LEU A 230 13.30 -4.90 14.40
C LEU A 230 12.56 -5.90 15.31
N LYS A 231 12.89 -7.18 15.23
CA LYS A 231 12.32 -8.24 16.08
C LYS A 231 12.73 -8.11 17.55
N GLN A 232 13.75 -7.34 17.90
CA GLN A 232 14.12 -7.03 19.28
C GLN A 232 13.05 -6.19 20.00
N ILE A 233 12.21 -5.47 19.24
CA ILE A 233 11.10 -4.70 19.78
C ILE A 233 9.98 -5.66 20.15
N LYS A 234 9.57 -5.70 21.43
CA LYS A 234 8.43 -6.51 21.89
C LYS A 234 7.19 -6.22 21.02
N GLY A 235 6.45 -7.26 20.65
CA GLY A 235 5.26 -7.11 19.80
C GLY A 235 5.54 -7.01 18.30
N VAL A 236 6.81 -6.93 17.89
CA VAL A 236 7.20 -6.91 16.48
C VAL A 236 7.70 -8.30 16.06
N GLY A 237 6.85 -9.06 15.37
CA GLY A 237 7.23 -10.33 14.74
C GLY A 237 7.69 -10.14 13.29
N THR A 238 8.18 -11.21 12.67
CA THR A 238 8.69 -11.19 11.28
C THR A 238 7.70 -10.59 10.27
N PRO A 239 6.38 -10.90 10.31
CA PRO A 239 5.45 -10.28 9.38
C PRO A 239 5.36 -8.74 9.50
N ILE A 240 5.45 -8.21 10.73
CA ILE A 240 5.44 -6.75 10.96
C ILE A 240 6.76 -6.14 10.47
N ALA A 241 7.89 -6.69 10.92
CA ALA A 241 9.22 -6.19 10.60
C ALA A 241 9.49 -6.21 9.08
N LEU A 242 9.22 -7.34 8.42
CA LEU A 242 9.41 -7.48 6.99
C LEU A 242 8.46 -6.58 6.18
N THR A 243 7.17 -6.48 6.58
CA THR A 243 6.22 -5.57 5.93
C THR A 243 6.69 -4.12 6.05
N PHE A 244 7.21 -3.73 7.22
CA PHE A 244 7.76 -2.40 7.46
C PHE A 244 8.93 -2.10 6.53
N MET A 245 9.91 -3.00 6.46
CA MET A 245 11.07 -2.86 5.59
C MET A 245 10.69 -2.78 4.11
N LEU A 246 9.85 -3.69 3.64
CA LEU A 246 9.38 -3.71 2.25
C LEU A 246 8.51 -2.51 1.89
N THR A 247 7.85 -1.89 2.87
CA THR A 247 7.04 -0.69 2.64
C THR A 247 7.89 0.56 2.58
N LEU A 248 8.91 0.68 3.40
CA LEU A 248 9.82 1.83 3.39
C LEU A 248 10.89 1.69 2.32
N GLU A 249 11.43 0.50 2.15
CA GLU A 249 12.49 0.08 1.23
C GLU A 249 13.81 0.83 1.43
N ASP A 250 13.81 2.13 1.16
CA ASP A 250 14.96 3.01 1.35
C ASP A 250 14.67 4.01 2.50
N PRO A 251 15.32 3.86 3.67
CA PRO A 251 15.15 4.79 4.78
C PRO A 251 15.72 6.18 4.52
N HIS A 252 16.70 6.32 3.61
CA HIS A 252 17.36 7.60 3.30
C HIS A 252 16.46 8.57 2.52
N ARG A 253 15.34 8.10 1.98
CA ARG A 253 14.31 8.96 1.39
C ARG A 253 13.62 9.89 2.40
N PHE A 254 13.73 9.59 3.70
CA PHE A 254 13.15 10.39 4.78
C PHE A 254 14.22 11.29 5.40
N ARG A 255 13.94 12.59 5.51
CA ARG A 255 14.86 13.54 6.15
C ARG A 255 14.95 13.34 7.66
N LYS A 256 13.84 12.95 8.28
CA LYS A 256 13.71 12.73 9.74
C LYS A 256 12.91 11.45 9.99
N SER A 257 13.23 10.72 11.05
CA SER A 257 12.52 9.50 11.44
C SER A 257 11.00 9.71 11.64
N ARG A 258 10.60 10.90 12.13
CA ARG A 258 9.18 11.25 12.30
C ARG A 258 8.40 11.33 11.00
N ASP A 259 9.06 11.53 9.86
CA ASP A 259 8.42 11.60 8.54
C ASP A 259 7.86 10.23 8.13
N VAL A 260 8.41 9.15 8.70
CA VAL A 260 7.87 7.78 8.52
C VAL A 260 6.45 7.67 9.07
N GLY A 261 6.18 8.29 10.23
CA GLY A 261 4.82 8.34 10.80
C GLY A 261 3.82 9.06 9.88
N CYS A 262 4.23 10.16 9.23
CA CYS A 262 3.44 10.84 8.22
C CYS A 262 3.18 9.94 7.01
N TYR A 263 4.23 9.32 6.47
CA TYR A 263 4.17 8.44 5.32
C TYR A 263 3.24 7.23 5.54
N LEU A 264 3.15 6.74 6.77
CA LEU A 264 2.27 5.65 7.16
C LEU A 264 0.87 6.11 7.58
N GLY A 265 0.62 7.42 7.60
CA GLY A 265 -0.66 8.00 8.00
C GLY A 265 -1.03 7.78 9.46
N LEU A 266 -0.01 7.70 10.34
CA LEU A 266 -0.15 7.55 11.78
C LEU A 266 -0.17 8.89 12.53
N GLN A 267 0.10 9.99 11.84
CA GLN A 267 0.01 11.32 12.43
C GLN A 267 -1.42 11.86 12.35
N PRO A 268 -1.85 12.64 13.36
CA PRO A 268 -3.14 13.33 13.30
C PRO A 268 -3.22 14.26 12.08
N GLY A 269 -4.37 14.24 11.42
CA GLY A 269 -4.69 15.26 10.42
C GLY A 269 -4.69 16.64 11.07
N ARG A 270 -4.37 17.69 10.31
CA ARG A 270 -4.42 19.07 10.79
C ARG A 270 -5.47 19.83 9.99
N ARG A 271 -6.31 20.57 10.70
CA ARG A 271 -7.29 21.49 10.14
C ARG A 271 -7.31 22.77 10.98
N ASN A 272 -6.17 23.46 10.98
CA ASN A 272 -6.02 24.69 11.75
C ASN A 272 -6.60 25.86 10.96
N SER A 273 -7.42 26.68 11.60
CA SER A 273 -7.97 27.90 11.04
C SER A 273 -8.02 28.99 12.11
N GLY A 274 -7.22 30.04 11.93
CA GLY A 274 -7.08 31.08 12.93
C GLY A 274 -6.57 30.53 14.28
N GLN A 275 -7.34 30.71 15.34
CA GLN A 275 -7.02 30.20 16.69
C GLN A 275 -7.59 28.79 16.95
N SER A 276 -8.28 28.18 15.98
CA SER A 276 -8.88 26.84 16.14
C SER A 276 -7.90 25.74 15.72
N GLU A 277 -7.55 24.87 16.67
CA GLU A 277 -6.71 23.69 16.47
C GLU A 277 -7.43 22.41 16.91
N PRO A 278 -8.43 21.93 16.16
CA PRO A 278 -9.21 20.76 16.56
C PRO A 278 -8.32 19.49 16.54
N GLN A 279 -8.48 18.64 17.56
CA GLN A 279 -7.83 17.34 17.58
C GLN A 279 -8.48 16.42 16.54
N MET A 280 -7.72 16.09 15.51
CA MET A 280 -8.18 15.23 14.41
C MET A 280 -7.72 13.79 14.61
N HIS A 281 -8.43 12.85 13.95
CA HIS A 281 -7.96 11.47 13.83
C HIS A 281 -6.69 11.37 12.97
N ILE A 282 -6.02 10.21 13.01
CA ILE A 282 -4.88 9.95 12.14
C ILE A 282 -5.25 10.12 10.66
N SER A 283 -4.31 10.59 9.84
CA SER A 283 -4.58 10.92 8.43
C SER A 283 -4.98 9.71 7.58
N LYS A 284 -4.57 8.51 7.99
CA LYS A 284 -4.80 7.23 7.28
C LYS A 284 -4.19 7.18 5.87
N GLU A 285 -3.30 8.09 5.53
CA GLU A 285 -2.52 8.05 4.29
C GLU A 285 -1.55 6.85 4.29
N GLY A 286 -1.04 6.49 3.11
CA GLY A 286 -0.07 5.40 2.97
C GLY A 286 -0.67 3.99 3.12
N ASP A 287 0.18 3.02 3.50
CA ASP A 287 -0.15 1.60 3.49
C ASP A 287 -1.08 1.19 4.65
N PRO A 288 -2.36 0.87 4.40
CA PRO A 288 -3.32 0.52 5.45
C PRO A 288 -3.01 -0.81 6.14
N TYR A 289 -2.38 -1.75 5.43
CA TYR A 289 -2.06 -3.06 6.02
C TYR A 289 -0.91 -2.94 7.02
N LEU A 290 0.18 -2.26 6.66
CA LEU A 290 1.27 -2.02 7.61
C LEU A 290 0.79 -1.23 8.82
N ARG A 291 -0.04 -0.21 8.62
CA ARG A 291 -0.65 0.55 9.72
C ARG A 291 -1.45 -0.34 10.67
N THR A 292 -2.26 -1.26 10.13
CA THR A 292 -3.00 -2.25 10.93
C THR A 292 -2.06 -3.14 11.73
N LEU A 293 -0.99 -3.64 11.12
CA LEU A 293 -0.01 -4.48 11.80
C LEU A 293 0.70 -3.74 12.94
N LEU A 294 1.10 -2.49 12.71
CA LEU A 294 1.77 -1.65 13.73
C LEU A 294 0.84 -1.37 14.91
N VAL A 295 -0.43 -1.04 14.66
CA VAL A 295 -1.44 -0.82 15.70
C VAL A 295 -1.67 -2.11 16.50
N GLN A 296 -1.78 -3.28 15.84
CA GLN A 296 -1.90 -4.57 16.54
C GLN A 296 -0.68 -4.88 17.41
N GLY A 297 0.54 -4.60 16.91
CA GLY A 297 1.77 -4.75 17.68
C GLY A 297 1.78 -3.85 18.92
N ALA A 298 1.39 -2.60 18.78
CA ALA A 298 1.29 -1.63 19.88
C ALA A 298 0.26 -2.08 20.94
N HIS A 299 -0.92 -2.51 20.53
CA HIS A 299 -1.93 -3.06 21.46
C HIS A 299 -1.40 -4.25 22.25
N HIS A 300 -0.65 -5.15 21.60
CA HIS A 300 -0.06 -6.31 22.28
C HIS A 300 0.91 -5.89 23.41
N ILE A 301 1.64 -4.80 23.22
CA ILE A 301 2.54 -4.25 24.24
C ILE A 301 1.74 -3.62 25.38
N LEU A 302 0.76 -2.78 25.06
CA LEU A 302 -0.04 -2.03 26.04
C LEU A 302 -0.82 -2.94 26.99
N VAL A 303 -1.50 -3.96 26.47
CA VAL A 303 -2.26 -4.93 27.29
C VAL A 303 -1.36 -5.71 28.25
N ARG A 304 -0.09 -5.95 27.88
CA ARG A 304 0.87 -6.59 28.80
C ARG A 304 1.36 -5.64 29.89
N LEU A 305 1.54 -4.37 29.58
CA LEU A 305 1.94 -3.36 30.56
C LEU A 305 0.86 -3.15 31.62
N GLU A 306 -0.42 -3.07 31.24
CA GLU A 306 -1.54 -2.97 32.16
C GLU A 306 -1.62 -4.16 33.13
N ARG A 307 -1.41 -5.39 32.63
CA ARG A 307 -1.40 -6.60 33.47
C ARG A 307 -0.24 -6.64 34.47
N THR A 308 0.92 -6.07 34.13
CA THR A 308 2.06 -5.99 35.05
C THR A 308 1.87 -4.92 36.12
N VAL A 309 1.22 -3.81 35.80
CA VAL A 309 0.92 -2.73 36.77
C VAL A 309 -0.18 -3.13 37.74
N THR A 310 -1.21 -3.85 37.30
CA THR A 310 -2.28 -4.34 38.18
C THR A 310 -1.84 -5.48 39.11
N CYS A 311 -0.86 -6.32 38.74
CA CYS A 311 -0.28 -7.32 39.62
C CYS A 311 0.69 -6.76 40.65
N GLY A 312 1.25 -5.54 40.44
CA GLY A 312 2.16 -4.89 41.39
C GLY A 312 1.46 -3.99 42.43
N ALA A 313 0.16 -3.75 42.29
CA ALA A 313 -0.60 -2.91 43.25
C ALA A 313 -1.37 -3.72 44.30
N GLY A 314 -1.09 -5.00 44.46
CA GLY A 314 -1.74 -5.94 45.40
C GLY A 314 -0.73 -6.73 46.23
N ALA A 315 0.28 -6.02 46.82
CA ALA A 315 1.16 -6.60 47.84
C ALA A 315 1.35 -5.60 48.98
#